data_97703792b1d46daf7931b1d99e320a3c
#
_entry.id   97703792b1d46daf7931b1d99e320a3c
#
_cell.length_a   1.000
_cell.length_b   1.000
_cell.length_c   1.000
_cell.angle_alpha   90.00
_cell.angle_beta   90.00
_cell.angle_gamma   90.00
#
_symmetry.space_group_name_H-M   'P 1'
#
loop_
_entity.id
_entity.type
_entity.pdbx_description
1 polymer ?
#
loop_
_entity_poly.entity_id
_entity_poly.type
_entity_poly.pdbx_seq_one_letter_code
_entity_poly.pdbx_strand_id
1 'polypeptide(L)'
;PSLDQKLIDMSLTDFEEYARHNRLFNTSFQVSKKTALPEFGGNIGFGKRFTLGGNEVSVLGSIGVSNDLQTMDNASIRTLEATGNTLNEFNYDSYSNELKIAALGNLGYSFRTSDHIGYTFFYARNAIDTYMRREGVDYEDHHLIGSNNVTHIYSLQNHQVNGKHYFGKQWDLNWSGSY
;
A
#
# COMPACT_ATOMS: atom_id res chain seq x y z
N PRO A 1 16.15 6.07 4.53
CA PRO A 1 17.30 6.98 4.45
C PRO A 1 18.57 6.16 4.33
N SER A 2 19.37 6.43 3.27
CA SER A 2 20.69 5.85 3.14
C SER A 2 21.60 6.46 4.22
N LEU A 3 22.33 5.62 4.93
CA LEU A 3 23.41 6.09 5.79
C LEU A 3 24.49 6.75 4.90
N ASP A 4 25.06 7.87 5.38
CA ASP A 4 26.19 8.50 4.73
C ASP A 4 27.37 7.50 4.68
N GLN A 5 28.11 7.44 3.59
CA GLN A 5 29.25 6.56 3.42
C GLN A 5 30.26 6.72 4.57
N LYS A 6 30.44 7.94 5.10
CA LYS A 6 31.29 8.20 6.25
C LYS A 6 30.88 7.44 7.52
N LEU A 7 29.59 7.17 7.70
CA LEU A 7 29.08 6.41 8.86
C LEU A 7 29.34 4.92 8.71
N ILE A 8 29.38 4.43 7.46
CA ILE A 8 29.67 3.01 7.16
C ILE A 8 31.13 2.69 7.45
N ASP A 9 32.02 3.65 7.19
CA ASP A 9 33.47 3.50 7.33
C ASP A 9 33.99 3.81 8.75
N MET A 10 33.12 4.22 9.69
CA MET A 10 33.50 4.48 11.10
C MET A 10 33.80 3.19 11.84
N SER A 11 34.72 3.28 12.81
CA SER A 11 34.88 2.23 13.80
C SER A 11 33.64 2.12 14.68
N LEU A 12 33.37 0.95 15.28
CA LEU A 12 32.23 0.76 16.16
C LEU A 12 32.16 1.77 17.30
N THR A 13 33.30 2.06 17.90
CA THR A 13 33.41 3.01 19.03
C THR A 13 33.07 4.44 18.61
N ASP A 14 33.62 4.87 17.46
CA ASP A 14 33.35 6.21 16.94
C ASP A 14 31.90 6.35 16.49
N PHE A 15 31.31 5.27 15.90
CA PHE A 15 29.91 5.23 15.53
C PHE A 15 28.98 5.32 16.75
N GLU A 16 29.28 4.63 17.85
CA GLU A 16 28.52 4.70 19.09
C GLU A 16 28.54 6.10 19.69
N GLU A 17 29.70 6.76 19.70
CA GLU A 17 29.84 8.13 20.17
C GLU A 17 29.09 9.11 19.28
N TYR A 18 29.21 8.96 17.97
CA TYR A 18 28.48 9.75 17.00
C TYR A 18 26.96 9.57 17.15
N ALA A 19 26.49 8.35 17.33
CA ALA A 19 25.07 8.01 17.47
C ALA A 19 24.46 8.59 18.77
N ARG A 20 25.25 8.74 19.84
CA ARG A 20 24.79 9.37 21.10
C ARG A 20 24.53 10.86 20.96
N HIS A 21 25.27 11.54 20.09
CA HIS A 21 25.22 12.98 19.92
C HIS A 21 24.41 13.43 18.69
N ASN A 22 24.19 12.54 17.77
CA ASN A 22 23.50 12.85 16.51
C ASN A 22 22.27 12.00 16.30
N ARG A 23 21.22 12.63 15.81
CA ARG A 23 20.00 11.93 15.40
C ARG A 23 20.24 11.30 14.04
N LEU A 24 20.60 10.01 13.99
CA LEU A 24 20.91 9.28 12.76
C LEU A 24 19.70 9.12 11.83
N PHE A 25 18.53 9.02 12.42
CA PHE A 25 17.28 8.85 11.68
C PHE A 25 16.27 9.93 12.11
N ASN A 26 15.61 10.54 11.16
CA ASN A 26 14.51 11.47 11.45
C ASN A 26 13.21 10.72 11.76
N THR A 27 13.31 9.67 12.58
CA THR A 27 12.22 8.84 13.03
C THR A 27 12.16 8.83 14.56
N SER A 28 10.97 8.75 15.09
CA SER A 28 10.72 8.56 16.53
C SER A 28 9.96 7.27 16.72
N PHE A 29 10.43 6.41 17.62
CA PHE A 29 9.70 5.23 18.05
C PHE A 29 8.69 5.55 19.17
N GLN A 30 8.61 6.80 19.60
CA GLN A 30 7.60 7.22 20.56
C GLN A 30 6.22 7.23 19.90
N VAL A 31 5.32 6.47 20.49
CA VAL A 31 3.91 6.45 20.10
C VAL A 31 3.23 7.66 20.74
N SER A 32 2.55 8.44 19.93
CA SER A 32 1.72 9.56 20.39
C SER A 32 0.25 9.25 20.14
N LYS A 33 -0.58 9.45 21.16
CA LYS A 33 -2.04 9.38 20.98
C LYS A 33 -2.50 10.58 20.15
N LYS A 34 -3.25 10.31 19.09
CA LYS A 34 -3.92 11.34 18.28
C LYS A 34 -5.38 10.99 18.19
N THR A 35 -6.23 12.00 18.09
CA THR A 35 -7.63 11.78 17.74
C THR A 35 -7.70 11.21 16.33
N ALA A 36 -8.35 10.07 16.18
CA ALA A 36 -8.60 9.48 14.87
C ALA A 36 -9.44 10.43 14.01
N LEU A 37 -9.05 10.62 12.78
CA LEU A 37 -9.92 11.25 11.79
C LEU A 37 -11.07 10.29 11.47
N PRO A 38 -12.27 10.79 11.13
CA PRO A 38 -13.33 9.91 10.68
C PRO A 38 -12.89 9.13 9.44
N GLU A 39 -13.35 7.91 9.33
CA GLU A 39 -13.18 7.13 8.10
C GLU A 39 -13.81 7.87 6.94
N PHE A 40 -13.13 7.88 5.84
CA PHE A 40 -13.62 8.51 4.63
C PHE A 40 -13.23 7.71 3.40
N GLY A 41 -14.04 7.81 2.38
CA GLY A 41 -13.74 7.25 1.07
C GLY A 41 -14.50 7.98 0.00
N GLY A 42 -13.89 8.06 -1.15
CA GLY A 42 -14.53 8.68 -2.30
C GLY A 42 -13.75 8.38 -3.57
N ASN A 43 -14.46 8.47 -4.67
CA ASN A 43 -13.86 8.40 -5.99
C ASN A 43 -14.46 9.46 -6.91
N ILE A 44 -13.66 9.88 -7.86
CA ILE A 44 -14.10 10.74 -8.95
C ILE A 44 -13.61 10.14 -10.26
N GLY A 45 -14.47 10.16 -11.26
CA GLY A 45 -14.14 9.67 -12.59
C GLY A 45 -14.74 10.54 -13.67
N PHE A 46 -14.11 10.55 -14.79
CA PHE A 46 -14.59 11.20 -15.99
C PHE A 46 -14.34 10.31 -17.20
N GLY A 47 -15.20 10.43 -18.20
CA GLY A 47 -15.01 9.77 -19.47
C GLY A 47 -15.63 10.59 -20.58
N LYS A 48 -14.96 10.66 -21.72
CA LYS A 48 -15.46 11.36 -22.89
C LYS A 48 -14.98 10.68 -24.17
N ARG A 49 -15.85 10.69 -25.16
CA ARG A 49 -15.53 10.36 -26.55
C ARG A 49 -15.69 11.61 -27.38
N PHE A 50 -14.83 11.78 -28.34
CA PHE A 50 -14.86 12.87 -29.30
C PHE A 50 -14.27 12.46 -30.64
N THR A 51 -14.63 13.15 -31.70
CA THR A 51 -14.12 12.90 -33.04
C THR A 51 -13.02 13.89 -33.35
N LEU A 52 -11.85 13.37 -33.80
CA LEU A 52 -10.72 14.14 -34.21
C LEU A 52 -10.29 13.72 -35.62
N GLY A 53 -10.45 14.60 -36.61
CA GLY A 53 -10.08 14.29 -38.00
C GLY A 53 -10.82 13.11 -38.60
N GLY A 54 -12.09 12.86 -38.20
CA GLY A 54 -12.88 11.73 -38.66
C GLY A 54 -12.66 10.42 -37.90
N ASN A 55 -11.75 10.42 -36.91
CA ASN A 55 -11.44 9.28 -36.06
C ASN A 55 -12.02 9.48 -34.66
N GLU A 56 -12.30 8.39 -33.95
CA GLU A 56 -12.83 8.45 -32.58
C GLU A 56 -11.69 8.39 -31.57
N VAL A 57 -11.70 9.31 -30.62
CA VAL A 57 -10.82 9.33 -29.44
C VAL A 57 -11.67 9.14 -28.20
N SER A 58 -11.28 8.21 -27.34
CA SER A 58 -11.90 8.01 -26.03
C SER A 58 -10.89 8.27 -24.92
N VAL A 59 -11.32 8.99 -23.89
CA VAL A 59 -10.53 9.26 -22.69
C VAL A 59 -11.38 8.88 -21.48
N LEU A 60 -10.78 8.14 -20.56
CA LEU A 60 -11.37 7.81 -19.28
C LEU A 60 -10.31 7.98 -18.20
N GLY A 61 -10.71 8.56 -17.09
CA GLY A 61 -9.85 8.70 -15.92
C GLY A 61 -10.67 8.57 -14.64
N SER A 62 -10.08 7.95 -13.64
CA SER A 62 -10.64 7.92 -12.30
C SER A 62 -9.55 7.93 -11.25
N ILE A 63 -9.85 8.51 -10.11
CA ILE A 63 -9.03 8.47 -8.91
C ILE A 63 -9.93 8.21 -7.72
N GLY A 64 -9.48 7.32 -6.83
CA GLY A 64 -10.16 6.98 -5.60
C GLY A 64 -9.20 7.04 -4.42
N VAL A 65 -9.72 7.39 -3.27
CA VAL A 65 -9.01 7.37 -2.00
C VAL A 65 -9.97 6.89 -0.91
N SER A 66 -9.48 6.04 -0.02
CA SER A 66 -10.17 5.70 1.23
C SER A 66 -9.17 5.64 2.38
N ASN A 67 -9.66 5.99 3.56
CA ASN A 67 -8.94 5.83 4.80
C ASN A 67 -9.83 5.09 5.79
N ASP A 68 -9.38 3.92 6.19
CA ASP A 68 -10.09 3.02 7.10
C ASP A 68 -9.32 2.93 8.41
N LEU A 69 -10.02 3.02 9.53
CA LEU A 69 -9.47 2.94 10.87
C LEU A 69 -10.04 1.71 11.58
N GLN A 70 -9.18 0.92 12.17
CA GLN A 70 -9.58 -0.23 12.95
C GLN A 70 -8.98 -0.14 14.35
N THR A 71 -9.84 -0.28 15.35
CA THR A 71 -9.43 -0.30 16.75
C THR A 71 -9.92 -1.59 17.39
N MET A 72 -9.03 -2.28 18.07
CA MET A 72 -9.34 -3.40 18.95
C MET A 72 -8.79 -3.06 20.33
N ASP A 73 -9.68 -2.85 21.28
CA ASP A 73 -9.32 -2.55 22.65
C ASP A 73 -9.61 -3.77 23.52
N ASN A 74 -8.67 -4.11 24.40
CA ASN A 74 -8.78 -5.21 25.36
C ASN A 74 -9.12 -6.56 24.72
N ALA A 75 -8.57 -6.84 23.55
CA ALA A 75 -8.66 -8.15 22.93
C ALA A 75 -7.73 -9.14 23.65
N SER A 76 -8.01 -10.43 23.58
CA SER A 76 -7.18 -11.46 24.20
C SER A 76 -6.67 -12.47 23.19
N ILE A 77 -5.42 -12.87 23.34
CA ILE A 77 -4.80 -13.99 22.62
C ILE A 77 -4.39 -15.03 23.64
N ARG A 78 -4.84 -16.26 23.45
CA ARG A 78 -4.46 -17.38 24.27
C ARG A 78 -3.91 -18.49 23.41
N THR A 79 -2.71 -18.97 23.73
CA THR A 79 -2.11 -20.15 23.10
C THR A 79 -2.26 -21.33 24.04
N LEU A 80 -2.78 -22.44 23.53
CA LEU A 80 -3.01 -23.66 24.31
C LEU A 80 -2.06 -24.76 23.86
N GLU A 81 -1.64 -25.61 24.80
CA GLU A 81 -1.03 -26.91 24.50
C GLU A 81 -2.06 -27.90 23.94
N ALA A 82 -1.57 -28.99 23.38
CA ALA A 82 -2.42 -30.10 22.94
C ALA A 82 -3.23 -30.73 24.10
N THR A 83 -2.78 -30.59 25.32
CA THR A 83 -3.45 -31.03 26.56
C THR A 83 -4.56 -30.09 27.05
N GLY A 84 -4.67 -28.90 26.43
CA GLY A 84 -5.63 -27.86 26.81
C GLY A 84 -5.11 -26.86 27.84
N ASN A 85 -3.88 -27.00 28.32
CA ASN A 85 -3.25 -26.03 29.21
C ASN A 85 -2.91 -24.73 28.49
N THR A 86 -3.03 -23.61 29.16
CA THR A 86 -2.64 -22.30 28.61
C THR A 86 -1.11 -22.19 28.63
N LEU A 87 -0.51 -21.98 27.44
CA LEU A 87 0.90 -21.66 27.30
C LEU A 87 1.17 -20.18 27.46
N ASN A 88 0.40 -19.35 26.78
CA ASN A 88 0.53 -17.92 26.83
C ASN A 88 -0.86 -17.27 26.87
N GLU A 89 -0.98 -16.20 27.62
CA GLU A 89 -2.19 -15.38 27.66
C GLU A 89 -1.81 -13.91 27.65
N PHE A 90 -2.24 -13.20 26.59
CA PHE A 90 -1.99 -11.77 26.44
C PHE A 90 -3.29 -11.03 26.17
N ASN A 91 -3.46 -9.91 26.85
CA ASN A 91 -4.39 -8.86 26.45
C ASN A 91 -3.66 -7.89 25.54
N TYR A 92 -4.33 -7.38 24.52
CA TYR A 92 -3.73 -6.44 23.59
C TYR A 92 -4.70 -5.37 23.12
N ASP A 93 -4.13 -4.20 22.87
CA ASP A 93 -4.78 -3.10 22.16
C ASP A 93 -4.10 -2.97 20.79
N SER A 94 -4.90 -2.86 19.74
CA SER A 94 -4.42 -2.71 18.37
C SER A 94 -5.13 -1.57 17.67
N TYR A 95 -4.34 -0.72 17.01
CA TYR A 95 -4.81 0.43 16.26
C TYR A 95 -4.21 0.34 14.87
N SER A 96 -5.06 0.27 13.86
CA SER A 96 -4.64 0.18 12.47
C SER A 96 -5.25 1.31 11.65
N ASN A 97 -4.43 1.92 10.81
CA ASN A 97 -4.85 2.92 9.84
C ASN A 97 -4.47 2.43 8.45
N GLU A 98 -5.45 2.29 7.58
CA GLU A 98 -5.26 1.83 6.21
C GLU A 98 -5.65 2.94 5.22
N LEU A 99 -4.66 3.43 4.46
CA LEU A 99 -4.85 4.40 3.40
C LEU A 99 -4.73 3.73 2.04
N LYS A 100 -5.80 3.74 1.27
CA LYS A 100 -5.86 3.21 -0.09
C LYS A 100 -5.98 4.34 -1.10
N ILE A 101 -5.16 4.28 -2.13
CA ILE A 101 -5.22 5.21 -3.28
C ILE A 101 -5.23 4.36 -4.54
N ALA A 102 -6.16 4.64 -5.44
CA ALA A 102 -6.21 4.00 -6.75
C ALA A 102 -6.43 5.04 -7.85
N ALA A 103 -5.77 4.84 -8.98
CA ALA A 103 -5.96 5.66 -10.16
C ALA A 103 -6.03 4.79 -11.41
N LEU A 104 -6.93 5.14 -12.31
CA LEU A 104 -7.10 4.51 -13.61
C LEU A 104 -7.14 5.58 -14.69
N GLY A 105 -6.35 5.39 -15.74
CA GLY A 105 -6.41 6.18 -16.95
C GLY A 105 -6.54 5.28 -18.17
N ASN A 106 -7.38 5.65 -19.10
CA ASN A 106 -7.51 4.93 -20.38
C ASN A 106 -7.61 5.93 -21.53
N LEU A 107 -6.85 5.68 -22.57
CA LEU A 107 -6.88 6.41 -23.83
C LEU A 107 -7.14 5.41 -24.95
N GLY A 108 -8.13 5.66 -25.75
CA GLY A 108 -8.47 4.84 -26.93
C GLY A 108 -8.48 5.70 -28.18
N TYR A 109 -7.94 5.18 -29.25
CA TYR A 109 -7.95 5.80 -30.56
C TYR A 109 -8.44 4.79 -31.59
N SER A 110 -9.57 5.09 -32.21
CA SER A 110 -10.15 4.29 -33.27
C SER A 110 -10.00 5.03 -34.60
N PHE A 111 -9.36 4.41 -35.55
CA PHE A 111 -9.08 4.98 -36.86
C PHE A 111 -9.53 3.99 -37.95
N ARG A 112 -9.82 4.51 -39.13
CA ARG A 112 -10.55 3.74 -40.13
C ARG A 112 -11.84 3.16 -39.55
N THR A 113 -12.49 2.24 -40.24
CA THR A 113 -13.80 1.74 -39.80
C THR A 113 -13.70 0.72 -38.66
N SER A 114 -12.50 0.20 -38.35
CA SER A 114 -12.39 -1.00 -37.52
C SER A 114 -11.10 -1.12 -36.71
N ASP A 115 -10.10 -0.24 -36.95
CA ASP A 115 -8.83 -0.32 -36.25
C ASP A 115 -8.87 0.45 -34.94
N HIS A 116 -8.27 -0.11 -33.90
CA HIS A 116 -8.24 0.48 -32.56
C HIS A 116 -6.87 0.30 -31.91
N ILE A 117 -6.42 1.33 -31.22
CA ILE A 117 -5.27 1.28 -30.31
C ILE A 117 -5.73 1.84 -28.96
N GLY A 118 -5.42 1.14 -27.90
CA GLY A 118 -5.75 1.53 -26.54
C GLY A 118 -4.53 1.54 -25.64
N TYR A 119 -4.50 2.48 -24.70
CA TYR A 119 -3.55 2.53 -23.61
C TYR A 119 -4.29 2.62 -22.30
N THR A 120 -3.92 1.77 -21.34
CA THR A 120 -4.48 1.77 -19.99
C THR A 120 -3.33 1.93 -19.00
N PHE A 121 -3.49 2.87 -18.09
CA PHE A 121 -2.67 3.05 -16.91
C PHE A 121 -3.49 2.70 -15.67
N PHE A 122 -2.91 1.90 -14.79
CA PHE A 122 -3.49 1.58 -13.49
C PHE A 122 -2.44 1.76 -12.42
N TYR A 123 -2.83 2.42 -11.34
CA TYR A 123 -2.03 2.58 -10.13
C TYR A 123 -2.88 2.25 -8.91
N ALA A 124 -2.33 1.46 -8.00
CA ALA A 124 -2.92 1.21 -6.70
C ALA A 124 -1.84 1.25 -5.62
N ARG A 125 -2.15 1.90 -4.52
CA ARG A 125 -1.29 1.93 -3.34
C ARG A 125 -2.15 1.67 -2.11
N ASN A 126 -1.68 0.74 -1.27
CA ASN A 126 -2.24 0.46 0.03
C ASN A 126 -1.13 0.63 1.08
N ALA A 127 -1.35 1.52 2.05
CA ALA A 127 -0.46 1.76 3.17
C ALA A 127 -1.21 1.44 4.46
N ILE A 128 -0.72 0.45 5.19
CA ILE A 128 -1.29 -0.02 6.46
C ILE A 128 -0.27 0.28 7.55
N ASP A 129 -0.67 1.06 8.54
CA ASP A 129 0.13 1.38 9.70
C ASP A 129 -0.57 0.83 10.94
N THR A 130 0.07 -0.12 11.62
CA THR A 130 -0.51 -0.84 12.74
C THR A 130 0.39 -0.69 13.97
N TYR A 131 -0.20 -0.21 15.06
CA TYR A 131 0.39 -0.24 16.39
C TYR A 131 -0.34 -1.25 17.25
N MET A 132 0.42 -2.10 17.92
CA MET A 132 -0.09 -3.07 18.89
C MET A 132 0.68 -2.95 20.21
N ARG A 133 -0.05 -2.89 21.30
CA ARG A 133 0.50 -3.06 22.67
C ARG A 133 -0.10 -4.32 23.25
N ARG A 134 0.73 -5.15 23.81
CA ARG A 134 0.28 -6.38 24.49
C ARG A 134 0.87 -6.47 25.90
N GLU A 135 0.10 -7.08 26.79
CA GLU A 135 0.49 -7.31 28.18
C GLU A 135 -0.05 -8.66 28.61
N GLY A 136 0.75 -9.49 29.25
CA GLY A 136 0.31 -10.81 29.66
C GLY A 136 1.43 -11.69 30.20
N VAL A 137 1.18 -12.98 30.22
CA VAL A 137 2.07 -13.98 30.82
C VAL A 137 2.48 -15.00 29.76
N ASP A 138 3.77 -15.33 29.73
CA ASP A 138 4.31 -16.39 28.86
C ASP A 138 4.26 -17.77 29.56
N TYR A 139 4.75 -18.78 28.85
CA TYR A 139 4.78 -20.18 29.32
C TYR A 139 5.72 -20.42 30.53
N GLU A 140 6.56 -19.46 30.89
CA GLU A 140 7.44 -19.50 32.05
C GLU A 140 6.93 -18.63 33.19
N ASP A 141 5.67 -18.19 33.14
CA ASP A 141 5.02 -17.31 34.11
C ASP A 141 5.67 -15.90 34.19
N HIS A 142 6.39 -15.48 33.13
CA HIS A 142 6.93 -14.15 33.08
C HIS A 142 5.85 -13.15 32.63
N HIS A 143 5.69 -12.09 33.40
CA HIS A 143 4.85 -10.97 33.01
C HIS A 143 5.57 -10.11 31.98
N LEU A 144 5.01 -10.02 30.79
CA LEU A 144 5.58 -9.32 29.64
C LEU A 144 4.70 -8.17 29.20
N ILE A 145 5.37 -7.04 28.93
CA ILE A 145 4.75 -5.89 28.25
C ILE A 145 5.54 -5.64 26.98
N GLY A 146 4.84 -5.62 25.86
CA GLY A 146 5.47 -5.39 24.56
C GLY A 146 4.64 -4.46 23.69
N SER A 147 5.31 -3.75 22.82
CA SER A 147 4.67 -2.97 21.76
C SER A 147 5.32 -3.28 20.42
N ASN A 148 4.51 -3.24 19.39
CA ASN A 148 4.93 -3.43 18.00
C ASN A 148 4.32 -2.33 17.14
N ASN A 149 5.13 -1.75 16.27
CA ASN A 149 4.69 -0.80 15.26
C ASN A 149 5.15 -1.30 13.89
N VAL A 150 4.20 -1.57 13.02
CA VAL A 150 4.45 -2.16 11.70
C VAL A 150 3.76 -1.34 10.63
N THR A 151 4.54 -0.93 9.64
CA THR A 151 4.01 -0.25 8.46
C THR A 151 4.22 -1.14 7.24
N HIS A 152 3.14 -1.46 6.55
CA HIS A 152 3.15 -2.17 5.27
C HIS A 152 2.71 -1.23 4.16
N ILE A 153 3.51 -1.16 3.11
CA ILE A 153 3.18 -0.37 1.92
C ILE A 153 3.24 -1.29 0.71
N TYR A 154 2.10 -1.43 0.04
CA TYR A 154 1.97 -2.16 -1.21
C TYR A 154 1.68 -1.17 -2.31
N SER A 155 2.40 -1.28 -3.42
CA SER A 155 2.19 -0.45 -4.61
C SER A 155 2.17 -1.34 -5.84
N LEU A 156 1.20 -1.10 -6.70
CA LEU A 156 1.08 -1.73 -8.01
C LEU A 156 0.94 -0.64 -9.05
N GLN A 157 1.74 -0.73 -10.09
CA GLN A 157 1.63 0.11 -11.27
C GLN A 157 1.62 -0.79 -12.50
N ASN A 158 0.70 -0.53 -13.40
CA ASN A 158 0.56 -1.29 -14.64
C ASN A 158 0.32 -0.34 -15.80
N HIS A 159 1.04 -0.57 -16.88
CA HIS A 159 0.88 0.08 -18.16
C HIS A 159 0.53 -0.98 -19.20
N GLN A 160 -0.57 -0.83 -19.88
CA GLN A 160 -1.00 -1.76 -20.90
C GLN A 160 -1.27 -1.02 -22.21
N VAL A 161 -0.76 -1.56 -23.28
CA VAL A 161 -1.08 -1.13 -24.65
C VAL A 161 -1.73 -2.30 -25.36
N ASN A 162 -2.79 -2.02 -26.07
CA ASN A 162 -3.50 -3.03 -26.87
C ASN A 162 -3.88 -2.45 -28.22
N GLY A 163 -3.99 -3.33 -29.18
CA GLY A 163 -4.45 -2.94 -30.51
C GLY A 163 -5.29 -4.03 -31.18
N LYS A 164 -6.18 -3.58 -32.05
CA LYS A 164 -7.00 -4.41 -32.89
C LYS A 164 -6.97 -3.84 -34.30
N HIS A 165 -6.60 -4.67 -35.26
CA HIS A 165 -6.46 -4.29 -36.67
C HIS A 165 -7.15 -5.30 -37.56
N TYR A 166 -7.83 -4.80 -38.60
CA TYR A 166 -8.47 -5.62 -39.59
C TYR A 166 -7.79 -5.51 -40.95
N PHE A 167 -7.46 -6.66 -41.53
CA PHE A 167 -6.82 -6.77 -42.82
C PHE A 167 -7.75 -7.43 -43.81
N GLY A 168 -8.47 -6.60 -44.56
CA GLY A 168 -9.50 -7.07 -45.50
C GLY A 168 -10.72 -7.65 -44.77
N LYS A 169 -11.33 -8.67 -45.36
CA LYS A 169 -12.55 -9.28 -44.82
C LYS A 169 -12.33 -10.58 -44.03
N GLN A 170 -11.09 -11.06 -43.98
CA GLN A 170 -10.77 -12.39 -43.46
C GLN A 170 -9.81 -12.47 -42.30
N TRP A 171 -9.08 -11.40 -42.00
CA TRP A 171 -8.02 -11.41 -40.99
C TRP A 171 -8.23 -10.30 -39.98
N ASP A 172 -8.17 -10.66 -38.72
CA ASP A 172 -8.05 -9.72 -37.62
C ASP A 172 -6.81 -10.03 -36.77
N LEU A 173 -6.14 -8.98 -36.34
CA LEU A 173 -5.00 -9.05 -35.44
C LEU A 173 -5.35 -8.34 -34.14
N ASN A 174 -5.32 -9.08 -33.05
CA ASN A 174 -5.45 -8.53 -31.70
C ASN A 174 -4.11 -8.75 -30.98
N TRP A 175 -3.60 -7.70 -30.38
CA TRP A 175 -2.36 -7.76 -29.62
C TRP A 175 -2.47 -6.94 -28.35
N SER A 176 -1.70 -7.31 -27.32
CA SER A 176 -1.57 -6.56 -26.09
C SER A 176 -0.17 -6.75 -25.51
N GLY A 177 0.31 -5.72 -24.84
CA GLY A 177 1.54 -5.75 -24.06
C GLY A 177 1.33 -4.99 -22.76
N SER A 178 1.94 -5.45 -21.68
CA SER A 178 1.86 -4.82 -20.36
C SER A 178 3.22 -4.82 -19.66
N TYR A 179 3.41 -3.79 -18.87
CA TYR A 179 4.57 -3.62 -18.00
C TYR A 179 4.13 -3.14 -16.63
#